data_4f361175351113cc6dca23996070373f
#
_entry.id   4f361175351113cc6dca23996070373f
#
_cell.length_a   1.000
_cell.length_b   1.000
_cell.length_c   1.000
_cell.angle_alpha   90.00
_cell.angle_beta   90.00
_cell.angle_gamma   90.00
#
_symmetry.space_group_name_H-M   'P 1'
#
loop_
_entity.id
_entity.type
_entity.pdbx_description
1 polymer ?
#
loop_
_entity_poly.entity_id
_entity_poly.type
_entity_poly.pdbx_seq_one_letter_code
_entity_poly.pdbx_strand_id
1 'polypeptide(L)' 'MMKNQINIQDQFLNRIRRDRNHVVVELTTGRKIEGVILSFDNFCIVLRGETDQLVYKHAICSISPGGKLEFLETK' A
#
# COMPACT_ATOMS: atom_id res chain seq x y z
N MET A 1 12.90 23.49 -5.85
CA MET A 1 12.86 23.02 -5.70
C MET A 1 12.50 22.33 -5.27
N MET A 2 12.19 22.01 -4.94
CA MET A 2 11.98 21.41 -4.51
C MET A 2 11.76 20.57 -4.45
N LYS A 3 11.81 20.16 -4.36
CA LYS A 3 11.66 19.42 -4.32
C LYS A 3 11.64 18.49 -3.80
N ASN A 4 11.59 18.06 -3.46
CA ASN A 4 11.84 17.21 -2.75
C ASN A 4 10.87 16.98 -1.82
N GLN A 5 9.78 16.90 -2.07
CA GLN A 5 8.84 16.65 -1.26
C GLN A 5 8.81 15.27 -0.85
N ILE A 6 8.73 14.92 0.35
CA ILE A 6 8.60 13.62 0.84
C ILE A 6 7.19 13.20 0.71
N ASN A 7 6.94 12.20 -0.08
CA ASN A 7 5.61 11.72 -0.31
C ASN A 7 5.33 10.61 0.68
N ILE A 8 4.51 10.88 1.67
CA ILE A 8 4.17 9.94 2.72
C ILE A 8 3.57 8.66 2.15
N GLN A 9 2.73 8.78 1.14
CA GLN A 9 2.13 7.63 0.54
C GLN A 9 3.19 6.71 -0.05
N ASP A 10 4.14 7.28 -0.76
CA ASP A 10 5.19 6.47 -1.36
C ASP A 10 6.10 5.86 -0.31
N GLN A 11 6.38 6.58 0.76
CA GLN A 11 7.20 6.03 1.83
C GLN A 11 6.52 4.84 2.47
N PHE A 12 5.23 4.98 2.72
CA PHE A 12 4.45 3.92 3.34
C PHE A 12 4.41 2.70 2.44
N LEU A 13 4.12 2.89 1.17
CA LEU A 13 4.03 1.79 0.22
C LEU A 13 5.38 1.12 0.00
N ASN A 14 6.43 1.90 -0.07
CA ASN A 14 7.76 1.33 -0.22
C ASN A 14 8.13 0.46 0.95
N ARG A 15 7.78 0.91 2.16
CA ARG A 15 8.12 0.18 3.33
C ARG A 15 7.39 -1.14 3.39
N ILE A 16 6.09 -1.15 3.13
CA ILE A 16 5.33 -2.36 3.18
C ILE A 16 5.76 -3.31 2.07
N ARG A 17 6.06 -2.77 0.91
CA ARG A 17 6.48 -3.59 -0.21
C ARG A 17 7.84 -4.24 0.10
N ARG A 18 8.77 -3.46 0.62
CA ARG A 18 10.10 -3.95 0.89
C ARG A 18 10.07 -5.02 1.96
N ASP A 19 9.24 -4.82 2.97
CA ASP A 19 9.15 -5.76 4.08
C ASP A 19 8.22 -6.92 3.78
N ARG A 20 7.56 -6.91 2.62
CA ARG A 20 6.66 -7.97 2.21
C ARG A 20 5.55 -8.22 3.20
N ASN A 21 5.04 -7.14 3.76
CA ASN A 21 3.95 -7.24 4.72
C ASN A 21 2.66 -7.56 4.01
N HIS A 22 1.88 -8.42 4.62
CA HIS A 22 0.54 -8.72 4.13
C HIS A 22 -0.34 -7.52 4.46
N VAL A 23 -1.11 -7.05 3.53
CA VAL A 23 -1.95 -5.88 3.75
C VAL A 23 -3.39 -6.14 3.38
N VAL A 24 -4.27 -5.35 3.95
CA VAL A 24 -5.68 -5.35 3.60
C VAL A 24 -5.95 -4.01 2.93
N VAL A 25 -6.45 -4.05 1.71
CA VAL A 25 -6.76 -2.85 0.95
C VAL A 25 -8.26 -2.69 0.91
N GLU A 26 -8.74 -1.58 1.44
CA GLU A 26 -10.17 -1.31 1.42
C GLU A 26 -10.47 -0.40 0.24
N LEU A 27 -11.41 -0.80 -0.59
CA LEU A 27 -11.77 -0.05 -1.77
C LEU A 27 -12.91 0.90 -1.46
N THR A 28 -13.10 1.89 -2.31
CA THR A 28 -14.16 2.86 -2.12
C THR A 28 -15.54 2.23 -2.20
N THR A 29 -15.65 1.05 -2.74
CA THR A 29 -16.91 0.32 -2.79
C THR A 29 -17.22 -0.39 -1.47
N GLY A 30 -16.26 -0.39 -0.55
CA GLY A 30 -16.42 -1.11 0.71
C GLY A 30 -15.82 -2.50 0.68
N ARG A 31 -15.41 -2.97 -0.49
CA ARG A 31 -14.78 -4.27 -0.59
C ARG A 31 -13.40 -4.23 -0.02
N LYS A 32 -12.95 -5.34 0.51
CA LYS A 32 -11.58 -5.45 1.00
C LYS A 32 -10.89 -6.57 0.28
N ILE A 33 -9.64 -6.33 -0.08
CA ILE A 33 -8.82 -7.35 -0.70
C ILE A 33 -7.52 -7.42 0.06
N GLU A 34 -6.87 -8.56 0.03
CA GLU A 34 -5.68 -8.78 0.81
C GLU A 34 -4.55 -9.32 -0.01
N GLY A 35 -3.37 -9.08 0.39
CA GLY A 35 -2.21 -9.66 -0.27
C GLY A 35 -0.96 -8.88 0.05
N VAL A 36 0.07 -9.13 -0.76
CA VAL A 36 1.35 -8.50 -0.61
C VAL A 36 1.56 -7.57 -1.80
N ILE A 37 2.04 -6.38 -1.56
CA ILE A 37 2.28 -5.45 -2.64
C ILE A 37 3.54 -5.84 -3.38
N LEU A 38 3.42 -6.10 -4.67
CA LEU A 38 4.55 -6.46 -5.49
C LEU A 38 5.23 -5.23 -6.06
N SER A 39 4.42 -4.28 -6.49
CA SER A 39 4.96 -3.04 -7.03
C SER A 39 3.87 -2.00 -7.04
N PHE A 40 4.23 -0.77 -7.28
CA PHE A 40 3.25 0.30 -7.39
C PHE A 40 3.85 1.44 -8.19
N ASP A 41 3.00 2.29 -8.70
CA ASP A 41 3.47 3.51 -9.34
C ASP A 41 2.52 4.63 -8.92
N ASN A 42 2.50 5.73 -9.67
CA ASN A 42 1.68 6.88 -9.28
C ASN A 42 0.18 6.59 -9.33
N PHE A 43 -0.24 5.62 -10.07
CA PHE A 43 -1.66 5.39 -10.30
C PHE A 43 -2.19 4.06 -9.82
N CYS A 44 -1.35 3.08 -9.68
CA CYS A 44 -1.80 1.73 -9.38
C CYS A 44 -0.90 0.98 -8.42
N ILE A 45 -1.42 -0.09 -7.90
CA ILE A 45 -0.68 -1.01 -7.05
C ILE A 45 -0.96 -2.40 -7.58
N VAL A 46 0.07 -3.22 -7.66
CA VAL A 46 -0.10 -4.64 -7.99
C VAL A 46 -0.04 -5.43 -6.69
N LEU A 47 -1.10 -6.14 -6.42
CA LEU A 47 -1.25 -6.88 -5.18
C LEU A 47 -1.28 -8.36 -5.47
N ARG A 48 -0.47 -9.13 -4.77
CA ARG A 48 -0.47 -10.58 -4.92
C ARG A 48 -1.24 -11.22 -3.77
N GLY A 49 -2.37 -11.83 -4.08
CA GLY A 49 -3.15 -12.58 -3.12
C GLY A 49 -3.36 -13.95 -3.69
N GLU A 50 -4.58 -14.42 -3.71
CA GLU A 50 -4.86 -15.66 -4.38
C GLU A 50 -4.57 -15.52 -5.86
N THR A 51 -4.80 -14.33 -6.40
CA THR A 51 -4.42 -14.01 -7.75
C THR A 51 -3.76 -12.65 -7.69
N ASP A 52 -3.03 -12.32 -8.73
CA ASP A 52 -2.41 -11.01 -8.80
C ASP A 52 -3.44 -10.05 -9.34
N GLN A 53 -3.56 -8.89 -8.71
CA GLN A 53 -4.54 -7.91 -9.10
C GLN A 53 -3.89 -6.55 -9.22
N LEU A 54 -4.28 -5.81 -10.24
CA LEU A 54 -3.86 -4.44 -10.37
C LEU A 54 -5.00 -3.57 -9.86
N VAL A 55 -4.72 -2.72 -8.92
CA VAL A 55 -5.74 -1.90 -8.28
C VAL A 55 -5.38 -0.45 -8.47
N TYR A 56 -6.30 0.36 -8.96
CA TYR A 56 -6.05 1.77 -9.16
C TYR A 56 -6.12 2.51 -7.83
N LYS A 57 -5.18 3.38 -7.60
CA LYS A 57 -5.09 4.08 -6.32
C LYS A 57 -6.32 4.90 -6.00
N HIS A 58 -6.95 5.49 -7.02
CA HIS A 58 -8.12 6.31 -6.75
C HIS A 58 -9.33 5.48 -6.30
N ALA A 59 -9.26 4.17 -6.42
CA ALA A 59 -10.32 3.31 -5.93
C ALA A 59 -10.01 2.79 -4.53
N ILE A 60 -8.90 3.18 -3.95
CA ILE A 60 -8.48 2.69 -2.64
C ILE A 60 -8.83 3.71 -1.59
N CYS A 61 -9.49 3.24 -0.55
CA CYS A 61 -9.84 4.07 0.58
C CYS A 61 -8.74 4.01 1.63
N SER A 62 -8.23 2.82 1.91
CA SER A 62 -7.18 2.67 2.90
C SER A 62 -6.39 1.40 2.68
N ILE A 63 -5.18 1.36 3.19
CA ILE A 63 -4.34 0.18 3.16
C ILE A 63 -3.85 -0.04 4.58
N SER A 64 -4.12 -1.22 5.11
CA SER A 64 -3.77 -1.53 6.49
C SER A 64 -2.83 -2.72 6.53
N PRO A 65 -1.66 -2.60 7.09
CA PRO A 65 -0.78 -3.74 7.24
C PRO A 65 -1.37 -4.74 8.20
N GLY A 66 -1.09 -5.98 7.99
CA GLY A 66 -1.60 -7.02 8.85
C GLY A 66 -1.01 -7.00 10.22
N GLY A 67 0.11 -6.35 10.42
CA GLY A 67 0.70 -6.25 11.73
C GLY A 67 1.04 -4.83 12.01
N LYS A 68 1.83 -4.63 13.07
CA LYS A 68 2.22 -3.33 13.43
C LYS A 68 3.25 -2.83 12.47
N LEU A 69 3.14 -1.61 12.05
CA LEU A 69 4.07 -1.02 11.14
C LEU A 69 5.03 -0.16 11.92
N GLU A 70 6.25 -0.66 12.11
CA GLU A 70 7.21 0.05 12.92
C GLU A 70 7.56 1.40 12.39
N PHE A 71 7.42 1.59 11.11
CA PHE A 71 7.61 2.88 10.50
C PHE A 71 6.78 3.96 11.17
N LEU A 72 5.58 3.63 11.59
CA LEU A 72 4.73 4.58 12.25
C LEU A 72 4.85 4.58 13.75
N GLU A 73 5.59 3.66 14.34
CA GLU A 73 5.75 3.65 15.73
C GLU A 73 6.87 4.37 16.08
N THR A 74 6.77 5.43 16.65
CA THR A 74 7.88 6.12 17.00
C THR A 74 8.21 5.73 18.27
N LYS A 75 8.80 5.25 18.71
CA LYS A 75 9.06 4.96 19.91
C LYS A 75 10.07 5.09 20.29
#